data_ce6902e5e5dacd87316fa6cd71b845b2
#
_entry.id   ce6902e5e5dacd87316fa6cd71b845b2
#
_cell.length_a   1.000
_cell.length_b   1.000
_cell.length_c   1.000
_cell.angle_alpha   90.00
_cell.angle_beta   90.00
_cell.angle_gamma   90.00
#
_symmetry.space_group_name_H-M   'P 1'
#
loop_
_entity.id
_entity.type
_entity.pdbx_description
1 polymer ?
#
loop_
_entity_poly.entity_id
_entity_poly.type
_entity_poly.pdbx_seq_one_letter_code
_entity_poly.pdbx_strand_id
1 'polypeptide(L)'
;IRARGGIGYIPQRLGLVRHASVYHNVELGARCGVRVRTDSGNILDWSKRKSVVIRDCVAQVGLSDKIDEPIRRLSGGQQRRVATARTIAQKPQLILADEFLSELDKENADSIISLMKNYVNENRCAMLLVEHHIERAEQIADRIIDLSEFEIKSPAEA
;
A
#
# COMPACT_ATOMS: atom_id res chain seq x y z
N ILE A 1 -5.22 4.94 -21.62
CA ILE A 1 -4.48 5.05 -20.34
C ILE A 1 -3.87 3.67 -20.06
N ARG A 2 -2.58 3.50 -20.34
CA ARG A 2 -1.88 2.26 -19.95
C ARG A 2 -1.45 2.39 -18.49
N ALA A 3 -2.40 2.23 -17.58
CA ALA A 3 -2.20 2.39 -16.14
C ALA A 3 -1.71 1.11 -15.45
N ARG A 4 -0.76 0.38 -16.05
CA ARG A 4 -0.04 -0.63 -15.28
C ARG A 4 0.86 0.09 -14.28
N GLY A 5 0.51 0.04 -12.99
CA GLY A 5 1.22 0.68 -11.91
C GLY A 5 0.64 2.02 -11.46
N GLY A 6 -0.32 2.62 -12.15
CA GLY A 6 -0.92 3.89 -11.76
C GLY A 6 -1.85 3.82 -10.55
N ILE A 7 -2.43 2.64 -10.26
CA ILE A 7 -3.34 2.41 -9.14
C ILE A 7 -2.73 1.35 -8.22
N GLY A 8 -2.52 1.71 -6.96
CA GLY A 8 -2.17 0.81 -5.88
C GLY A 8 -3.42 0.37 -5.13
N TYR A 9 -3.48 -0.88 -4.67
CA TYR A 9 -4.61 -1.37 -3.91
C TYR A 9 -4.15 -2.09 -2.65
N ILE A 10 -4.73 -1.70 -1.52
CA ILE A 10 -4.56 -2.36 -0.22
C ILE A 10 -5.93 -2.93 0.16
N PRO A 11 -6.19 -4.21 -0.12
CA PRO A 11 -7.47 -4.84 0.24
C PRO A 11 -7.54 -5.14 1.74
N GLN A 12 -8.74 -5.26 2.27
CA GLN A 12 -9.01 -5.73 3.64
C GLN A 12 -8.30 -7.06 3.91
N ARG A 13 -8.42 -8.03 3.00
CA ARG A 13 -7.63 -9.27 3.00
C ARG A 13 -6.36 -9.05 2.20
N LEU A 14 -5.25 -8.75 2.86
CA LEU A 14 -3.99 -8.21 2.33
C LEU A 14 -3.44 -8.84 1.04
N GLY A 15 -3.89 -10.03 0.65
CA GLY A 15 -3.48 -10.72 -0.58
C GLY A 15 -1.97 -10.96 -0.66
N LEU A 16 -1.32 -11.25 0.47
CA LEU A 16 0.11 -11.54 0.53
C LEU A 16 0.39 -13.02 0.22
N VAL A 17 1.51 -13.29 -0.42
CA VAL A 17 2.00 -14.65 -0.67
C VAL A 17 2.61 -15.19 0.63
N ARG A 18 1.84 -15.97 1.39
CA ARG A 18 2.13 -16.35 2.79
C ARG A 18 3.44 -17.11 3.00
N HIS A 19 3.85 -17.94 2.04
CA HIS A 19 5.08 -18.73 2.11
C HIS A 19 6.31 -17.99 1.56
N ALA A 20 6.12 -16.88 0.86
CA ALA A 20 7.19 -16.04 0.36
C ALA A 20 7.65 -15.03 1.41
N SER A 21 8.88 -14.53 1.25
CA SER A 21 9.47 -13.53 2.13
C SER A 21 8.79 -12.15 2.00
N VAL A 22 9.08 -11.27 2.97
CA VAL A 22 8.74 -9.85 2.89
C VAL A 22 9.30 -9.25 1.61
N TYR A 23 10.60 -9.48 1.33
CA TYR A 23 11.25 -9.01 0.11
C TYR A 23 10.46 -9.37 -1.15
N HIS A 24 10.10 -10.66 -1.29
CA HIS A 24 9.38 -11.13 -2.48
C HIS A 24 7.99 -10.47 -2.62
N ASN A 25 7.25 -10.33 -1.52
CA ASN A 25 5.94 -9.66 -1.55
C ASN A 25 6.05 -8.20 -1.98
N VAL A 26 7.04 -7.45 -1.48
CA VAL A 26 7.27 -6.05 -1.88
C VAL A 26 7.80 -5.97 -3.31
N GLU A 27 8.61 -6.94 -3.75
CA GLU A 27 9.08 -7.04 -5.12
C GLU A 27 7.92 -7.12 -6.13
N LEU A 28 6.84 -7.83 -5.80
CA LEU A 28 5.66 -7.90 -6.68
C LEU A 28 5.09 -6.51 -6.97
N GLY A 29 5.04 -5.63 -5.96
CA GLY A 29 4.66 -4.23 -6.15
C GLY A 29 5.65 -3.47 -7.03
N ALA A 30 6.93 -3.56 -6.71
CA ALA A 30 7.98 -2.87 -7.46
C ALA A 30 8.02 -3.27 -8.95
N ARG A 31 7.73 -4.53 -9.29
CA ARG A 31 7.63 -5.01 -10.68
C ARG A 31 6.49 -4.36 -11.46
N CYS A 32 5.41 -3.99 -10.78
CA CYS A 32 4.27 -3.33 -11.43
C CYS A 32 4.53 -1.84 -11.68
N GLY A 33 5.25 -1.17 -10.77
CA GLY A 33 5.43 0.29 -10.77
C GLY A 33 6.70 0.76 -11.47
N VAL A 34 7.79 0.03 -11.34
CA VAL A 34 9.08 0.41 -11.92
C VAL A 34 9.14 0.00 -13.40
N ARG A 35 8.39 0.70 -14.27
CA ARG A 35 8.83 0.88 -15.64
C ARG A 35 9.95 1.92 -15.62
N VAL A 36 11.12 1.50 -15.19
CA VAL A 36 12.32 2.27 -15.44
C VAL A 36 12.52 2.24 -16.97
N ARG A 37 12.19 3.35 -17.63
CA ARG A 37 12.84 3.67 -18.89
C ARG A 37 14.32 3.80 -18.55
N THR A 38 15.05 2.71 -18.62
CA THR A 38 16.50 2.75 -18.64
C THR A 38 16.85 3.24 -20.02
N ASP A 39 17.30 4.46 -20.14
CA ASP A 39 17.86 4.99 -21.40
C ASP A 39 19.05 4.13 -21.88
N SER A 40 19.56 3.23 -21.04
CA SER A 40 20.69 2.33 -21.32
C SER A 40 20.32 0.86 -21.59
N GLY A 41 19.05 0.44 -21.43
CA GLY A 41 18.63 -0.94 -21.73
C GLY A 41 19.29 -2.05 -20.90
N ASN A 42 20.08 -1.71 -19.85
CA ASN A 42 20.86 -2.69 -19.10
C ASN A 42 20.03 -3.35 -17.99
N ILE A 43 19.75 -4.66 -18.13
CA ILE A 43 18.98 -5.48 -17.18
C ILE A 43 19.61 -5.49 -15.78
N LEU A 44 20.95 -5.44 -15.68
CA LEU A 44 21.66 -5.43 -14.41
C LEU A 44 21.41 -4.14 -13.62
N ASP A 45 21.34 -3.00 -14.27
CA ASP A 45 21.03 -1.72 -13.64
C ASP A 45 19.58 -1.68 -13.13
N TRP A 46 18.65 -2.23 -13.89
CA TRP A 46 17.26 -2.38 -13.46
C TRP A 46 17.12 -3.25 -12.20
N SER A 47 17.84 -4.38 -12.15
CA SER A 47 17.80 -5.28 -10.99
C SER A 47 18.34 -4.61 -9.72
N LYS A 48 19.44 -3.87 -9.82
CA LYS A 48 20.03 -3.12 -8.69
C LYS A 48 19.08 -2.03 -8.19
N ARG A 49 18.54 -1.20 -9.09
CA ARG A 49 17.58 -0.14 -8.71
C ARG A 49 16.33 -0.68 -8.06
N LYS A 50 15.80 -1.80 -8.57
CA LYS A 50 14.64 -2.47 -7.97
C LYS A 50 14.94 -2.94 -6.54
N SER A 51 16.11 -3.55 -6.31
CA SER A 51 16.51 -4.00 -4.98
C SER A 51 16.61 -2.85 -3.97
N VAL A 52 17.14 -1.70 -4.39
CA VAL A 52 17.18 -0.48 -3.55
C VAL A 52 15.77 -0.05 -3.18
N VAL A 53 14.88 0.12 -4.16
CA VAL A 53 13.48 0.51 -3.91
C VAL A 53 12.78 -0.43 -2.94
N ILE A 54 12.96 -1.76 -3.09
CA ILE A 54 12.35 -2.74 -2.20
C ILE A 54 12.85 -2.56 -0.76
N ARG A 55 14.17 -2.46 -0.57
CA ARG A 55 14.77 -2.30 0.76
C ARG A 55 14.34 -1.00 1.43
N ASP A 56 14.28 0.10 0.67
CA ASP A 56 13.82 1.40 1.16
C ASP A 56 12.34 1.33 1.60
N CYS A 57 11.47 0.71 0.82
CA CYS A 57 10.06 0.55 1.20
C CYS A 57 9.90 -0.34 2.44
N VAL A 58 10.71 -1.40 2.58
CA VAL A 58 10.69 -2.27 3.76
C VAL A 58 11.23 -1.54 4.99
N ALA A 59 12.24 -0.69 4.82
CA ALA A 59 12.78 0.14 5.90
C ALA A 59 11.75 1.19 6.38
N GLN A 60 11.04 1.84 5.46
CA GLN A 60 9.99 2.82 5.79
C GLN A 60 8.89 2.23 6.67
N VAL A 61 8.58 0.94 6.52
CA VAL A 61 7.57 0.25 7.35
C VAL A 61 8.18 -0.41 8.60
N GLY A 62 9.48 -0.21 8.87
CA GLY A 62 10.16 -0.73 10.06
C GLY A 62 10.32 -2.25 10.09
N LEU A 63 10.55 -2.89 8.92
CA LEU A 63 10.69 -4.34 8.80
C LEU A 63 12.02 -4.79 8.18
N SER A 64 13.06 -3.96 8.26
CA SER A 64 14.37 -4.28 7.66
C SER A 64 14.98 -5.56 8.21
N ASP A 65 14.81 -5.82 9.52
CA ASP A 65 15.27 -7.02 10.22
C ASP A 65 14.52 -8.30 9.82
N LYS A 66 13.37 -8.17 9.17
CA LYS A 66 12.47 -9.24 8.77
C LYS A 66 12.35 -9.42 7.26
N ILE A 67 13.22 -8.77 6.50
CA ILE A 67 13.12 -8.71 5.03
C ILE A 67 13.09 -10.10 4.36
N ASP A 68 13.80 -11.08 4.93
CA ASP A 68 13.87 -12.45 4.43
C ASP A 68 12.87 -13.39 5.10
N GLU A 69 12.12 -12.92 6.14
CA GLU A 69 11.13 -13.74 6.84
C GLU A 69 9.91 -14.02 5.96
N PRO A 70 9.37 -15.26 5.99
CA PRO A 70 8.13 -15.57 5.31
C PRO A 70 6.93 -14.92 6.02
N ILE A 71 5.97 -14.43 5.25
CA ILE A 71 4.79 -13.70 5.74
C ILE A 71 4.03 -14.45 6.84
N ARG A 72 3.96 -15.77 6.77
CA ARG A 72 3.27 -16.61 7.76
C ARG A 72 3.83 -16.51 9.20
N ARG A 73 5.06 -16.01 9.37
CA ARG A 73 5.71 -15.81 10.68
C ARG A 73 5.51 -14.41 11.24
N LEU A 74 4.90 -13.52 10.47
CA LEU A 74 4.66 -12.14 10.87
C LEU A 74 3.31 -12.00 11.59
N SER A 75 3.25 -11.07 12.56
CA SER A 75 2.00 -10.65 13.18
C SER A 75 1.07 -9.98 12.15
N GLY A 76 -0.24 -9.87 12.46
CA GLY A 76 -1.20 -9.19 11.58
C GLY A 76 -0.78 -7.76 11.24
N GLY A 77 -0.34 -7.00 12.24
CA GLY A 77 0.17 -5.64 12.03
C GLY A 77 1.41 -5.59 11.13
N GLN A 78 2.36 -6.53 11.29
CA GLN A 78 3.51 -6.64 10.41
C GLN A 78 3.11 -7.01 8.99
N GLN A 79 2.14 -7.91 8.81
CA GLN A 79 1.60 -8.24 7.49
C GLN A 79 0.96 -7.04 6.80
N ARG A 80 0.22 -6.18 7.55
CA ARG A 80 -0.32 -4.92 7.01
C ARG A 80 0.78 -3.98 6.57
N ARG A 81 1.84 -3.83 7.36
CA ARG A 81 3.03 -3.05 6.97
C ARG A 81 3.67 -3.58 5.69
N VAL A 82 3.74 -4.91 5.49
CA VAL A 82 4.22 -5.49 4.22
C VAL A 82 3.30 -5.15 3.05
N ALA A 83 1.97 -5.22 3.23
CA ALA A 83 1.02 -4.84 2.19
C ALA A 83 1.15 -3.36 1.81
N THR A 84 1.35 -2.48 2.81
CA THR A 84 1.64 -1.07 2.60
C THR A 84 2.94 -0.88 1.83
N ALA A 85 4.05 -1.52 2.25
CA ALA A 85 5.34 -1.47 1.56
C ALA A 85 5.24 -1.95 0.10
N ARG A 86 4.49 -3.02 -0.15
CA ARG A 86 4.23 -3.52 -1.51
C ARG A 86 3.52 -2.47 -2.36
N THR A 87 2.54 -1.77 -1.80
CA THR A 87 1.77 -0.75 -2.52
C THR A 87 2.60 0.48 -2.81
N ILE A 88 3.36 1.00 -1.85
CA ILE A 88 4.23 2.17 -2.09
C ILE A 88 5.40 1.85 -3.03
N ALA A 89 5.91 0.61 -3.03
CA ALA A 89 6.94 0.16 -3.97
C ALA A 89 6.46 0.19 -5.44
N GLN A 90 5.15 0.14 -5.66
CA GLN A 90 4.54 0.29 -6.98
C GLN A 90 4.61 1.73 -7.49
N LYS A 91 4.85 2.73 -6.63
CA LYS A 91 4.82 4.17 -6.92
C LYS A 91 3.52 4.60 -7.61
N PRO A 92 2.35 4.31 -7.02
CA PRO A 92 1.06 4.61 -7.61
C PRO A 92 0.77 6.10 -7.62
N GLN A 93 -0.10 6.53 -8.56
CA GLN A 93 -0.68 7.88 -8.59
C GLN A 93 -1.99 7.96 -7.80
N LEU A 94 -2.64 6.82 -7.60
CA LEU A 94 -3.85 6.67 -6.79
C LEU A 94 -3.71 5.41 -5.94
N ILE A 95 -4.01 5.51 -4.65
CA ILE A 95 -4.12 4.37 -3.75
C ILE A 95 -5.59 4.16 -3.39
N LEU A 96 -6.06 2.94 -3.57
CA LEU A 96 -7.33 2.47 -3.04
C LEU A 96 -7.03 1.64 -1.79
N ALA A 97 -7.56 2.04 -0.65
CA ALA A 97 -7.32 1.37 0.62
C ALA A 97 -8.66 0.98 1.25
N ASP A 98 -8.88 -0.32 1.41
CA ASP A 98 -10.12 -0.90 1.87
C ASP A 98 -9.92 -1.47 3.27
N GLU A 99 -10.47 -0.78 4.29
CA GLU A 99 -10.37 -1.14 5.72
C GLU A 99 -8.95 -1.58 6.16
N PHE A 100 -7.94 -0.96 5.58
CA PHE A 100 -6.55 -1.43 5.75
C PHE A 100 -5.99 -1.18 7.15
N LEU A 101 -6.68 -0.41 7.98
CA LEU A 101 -6.36 -0.15 9.39
C LEU A 101 -7.13 -1.07 10.36
N SER A 102 -8.03 -1.92 9.86
CA SER A 102 -8.77 -2.85 10.70
C SER A 102 -7.84 -3.82 11.42
N GLU A 103 -8.23 -4.28 12.62
CA GLU A 103 -7.47 -5.22 13.46
C GLU A 103 -6.08 -4.70 13.94
N LEU A 104 -5.76 -3.42 13.73
CA LEU A 104 -4.58 -2.80 14.30
C LEU A 104 -4.90 -2.16 15.64
N ASP A 105 -3.98 -2.32 16.60
CA ASP A 105 -3.95 -1.48 17.77
C ASP A 105 -3.65 -0.03 17.38
N LYS A 106 -3.90 0.90 18.29
CA LYS A 106 -3.79 2.34 18.04
C LYS A 106 -2.40 2.73 17.58
N GLU A 107 -1.35 2.24 18.24
CA GLU A 107 0.05 2.59 17.93
C GLU A 107 0.45 2.16 16.50
N ASN A 108 0.10 0.93 16.13
CA ASN A 108 0.35 0.42 14.78
C ASN A 108 -0.49 1.16 13.73
N ALA A 109 -1.74 1.50 14.02
CA ALA A 109 -2.58 2.29 13.14
C ALA A 109 -2.00 3.69 12.91
N ASP A 110 -1.65 4.42 13.97
CA ASP A 110 -1.07 5.77 13.92
C ASP A 110 0.24 5.79 13.12
N SER A 111 1.08 4.76 13.30
CA SER A 111 2.33 4.60 12.53
C SER A 111 2.06 4.45 11.03
N ILE A 112 1.10 3.61 10.64
CA ILE A 112 0.74 3.41 9.23
C ILE A 112 0.06 4.65 8.64
N ILE A 113 -0.81 5.32 9.40
CA ILE A 113 -1.45 6.57 8.99
C ILE A 113 -0.38 7.62 8.68
N SER A 114 0.56 7.83 9.59
CA SER A 114 1.65 8.80 9.41
C SER A 114 2.49 8.48 8.17
N LEU A 115 2.85 7.21 7.98
CA LEU A 115 3.57 6.76 6.80
C LEU A 115 2.81 7.08 5.50
N MET A 116 1.51 6.76 5.47
CA MET A 116 0.69 6.96 4.26
C MET A 116 0.48 8.43 3.95
N LYS A 117 0.26 9.28 4.97
CA LYS A 117 0.17 10.74 4.79
C LYS A 117 1.45 11.32 4.22
N ASN A 118 2.60 10.93 4.77
CA ASN A 118 3.89 11.37 4.25
C ASN A 118 4.08 10.93 2.80
N TYR A 119 3.81 9.65 2.50
CA TYR A 119 3.93 9.13 1.15
C TYR A 119 3.04 9.90 0.13
N VAL A 120 1.77 10.12 0.47
CA VAL A 120 0.79 10.83 -0.37
C VAL A 120 1.28 12.24 -0.67
N ASN A 121 1.73 12.97 0.36
CA ASN A 121 2.21 14.35 0.23
C ASN A 121 3.49 14.45 -0.60
N GLU A 122 4.48 13.61 -0.31
CA GLU A 122 5.79 13.65 -0.99
C GLU A 122 5.70 13.24 -2.46
N ASN A 123 4.81 12.29 -2.79
CA ASN A 123 4.71 11.73 -4.13
C ASN A 123 3.56 12.32 -4.96
N ARG A 124 2.80 13.32 -4.42
CA ARG A 124 1.60 13.88 -5.05
C ARG A 124 0.63 12.78 -5.50
N CYS A 125 0.46 11.79 -4.65
CA CYS A 125 -0.42 10.65 -4.85
C CYS A 125 -1.80 10.98 -4.27
N ALA A 126 -2.88 10.56 -4.92
CA ALA A 126 -4.21 10.60 -4.32
C ALA A 126 -4.46 9.29 -3.55
N MET A 127 -5.26 9.35 -2.48
CA MET A 127 -5.71 8.17 -1.76
C MET A 127 -7.21 8.20 -1.54
N LEU A 128 -7.88 7.10 -1.87
CA LEU A 128 -9.27 6.83 -1.52
C LEU A 128 -9.29 5.71 -0.47
N LEU A 129 -9.84 6.03 0.70
CA LEU A 129 -9.89 5.15 1.85
C LEU A 129 -11.34 4.79 2.17
N VAL A 130 -11.62 3.51 2.39
CA VAL A 130 -12.84 3.04 3.06
C VAL A 130 -12.49 2.73 4.52
N GLU A 131 -13.20 3.35 5.45
CA GLU A 131 -12.98 3.20 6.89
C GLU A 131 -14.32 3.28 7.64
N HIS A 132 -14.49 2.45 8.66
CA HIS A 132 -15.70 2.45 9.51
C HIS A 132 -15.54 3.28 10.79
N HIS A 133 -14.31 3.58 11.19
CA HIS A 133 -14.01 4.38 12.36
C HIS A 133 -13.81 5.84 11.96
N ILE A 134 -14.82 6.67 12.24
CA ILE A 134 -14.81 8.09 11.86
C ILE A 134 -13.57 8.82 12.37
N GLU A 135 -13.14 8.55 13.60
CA GLU A 135 -11.96 9.18 14.20
C GLU A 135 -10.67 8.89 13.41
N ARG A 136 -10.55 7.68 12.84
CA ARG A 136 -9.40 7.32 11.98
C ARG A 136 -9.50 7.98 10.61
N ALA A 137 -10.72 8.06 10.07
CA ALA A 137 -10.94 8.76 8.80
C ALA A 137 -10.58 10.25 8.94
N GLU A 138 -10.98 10.91 10.02
CA GLU A 138 -10.66 12.31 10.30
C GLU A 138 -9.16 12.57 10.46
N GLN A 139 -8.41 11.60 10.97
CA GLN A 139 -6.95 11.72 11.11
C GLN A 139 -6.21 11.71 9.76
N ILE A 140 -6.74 11.01 8.75
CA ILE A 140 -6.02 10.76 7.50
C ILE A 140 -6.58 11.52 6.30
N ALA A 141 -7.88 11.78 6.25
CA ALA A 141 -8.56 12.32 5.09
C ALA A 141 -8.65 13.84 5.09
N ASP A 142 -8.48 14.45 3.92
CA ASP A 142 -8.77 15.88 3.68
C ASP A 142 -10.28 16.09 3.47
N ARG A 143 -10.98 15.03 3.05
CA ARG A 143 -12.43 15.06 2.79
C ARG A 143 -13.05 13.70 3.14
N ILE A 144 -14.16 13.74 3.87
CA ILE A 144 -14.94 12.55 4.23
C ILE A 144 -16.28 12.60 3.48
N ILE A 145 -16.72 11.44 2.99
CA ILE A 145 -18.04 11.22 2.39
C ILE A 145 -18.72 10.14 3.22
N ASP A 146 -19.77 10.52 3.94
CA ASP A 146 -20.60 9.57 4.68
C ASP A 146 -21.60 8.91 3.72
N LEU A 147 -21.45 7.61 3.54
CA LEU A 147 -22.32 6.84 2.64
C LEU A 147 -23.66 6.46 3.31
N SER A 148 -23.81 6.62 4.61
CA SER A 148 -25.08 6.36 5.31
C SER A 148 -26.19 7.34 4.91
N GLU A 149 -25.81 8.51 4.40
CA GLU A 149 -26.72 9.54 3.91
C GLU A 149 -27.19 9.33 2.47
N PHE A 150 -26.64 8.33 1.76
CA PHE A 150 -26.98 8.07 0.37
C PHE A 150 -27.94 6.89 0.23
N GLU A 151 -29.16 7.14 -0.27
CA GLU A 151 -30.04 6.09 -0.75
C GLU A 151 -29.53 5.51 -2.07
N ILE A 152 -29.14 4.24 -2.06
CA ILE A 152 -28.83 3.52 -3.28
C ILE A 152 -30.16 3.05 -3.88
N LYS A 153 -30.68 3.77 -4.87
CA LYS A 153 -31.83 3.30 -5.64
C LYS A 153 -31.42 2.09 -6.49
N SER A 154 -32.17 1.00 -6.36
CA SER A 154 -31.98 -0.19 -7.20
C SER A 154 -32.30 0.18 -8.66
N PRO A 155 -31.57 -0.38 -9.66
CA PRO A 155 -31.91 -0.17 -11.08
C PRO A 155 -33.33 -0.59 -11.48
N ALA A 156 -34.04 -1.36 -10.64
CA ALA A 156 -35.41 -1.79 -10.85
C ALA A 156 -36.47 -0.72 -10.48
N GLU A 157 -36.04 0.40 -9.88
CA GLU A 157 -36.91 1.50 -9.43
C GLU A 157 -36.72 2.79 -10.22
N ALA A 158 -35.98 2.74 -11.35
CA ALA A 158 -35.73 3.87 -12.25
C ALA A 158 -36.50 3.79 -13.54
#